data_9fe4348b50c567c1f7d1ef8da81592c2
#
_entry.id   9fe4348b50c567c1f7d1ef8da81592c2
#
_cell.length_a   1.000
_cell.length_b   1.000
_cell.length_c   1.000
_cell.angle_alpha   90.00
_cell.angle_beta   90.00
_cell.angle_gamma   90.00
#
_symmetry.space_group_name_H-M   'P 1'
#
loop_
_entity.id
_entity.type
_entity.pdbx_description
1 polymer ?
#
loop_
_entity_poly.entity_id
_entity_poly.type
_entity_poly.pdbx_seq_one_letter_code
_entity_poly.pdbx_strand_id
1 'polypeptide(L)'
;MSHLDLSRIDLAFGSHLVVRQLSLQLEKGRIGCLLGPSGCGKTTVLRCIAGFERLAAGEIRLDGEVVSTPRHMLPPERRRIGMVFQDYALFPHLSVADNIGFGLRRDSAAVRNARVDELLALVGLAGQGRKYPHEMSGGQQQRVALARALAPKPSLLLLDEPFSNLDVELRERLSYEVREIIKAADTTAILVTHDQHEAFAVAD
;
A
#
# COMPACT_ATOMS: atom_id res chain seq x y z
N MET A 1 14.33 11.82 11.48
CA MET A 1 14.86 11.57 10.11
C MET A 1 13.69 11.12 9.25
N SER A 2 13.57 11.64 8.03
CA SER A 2 12.52 11.25 7.09
C SER A 2 12.64 9.76 6.74
N HIS A 3 11.53 9.03 6.78
CA HIS A 3 11.46 7.63 6.38
C HIS A 3 11.35 7.50 4.86
N LEU A 4 10.51 8.35 4.25
CA LEU A 4 10.40 8.51 2.79
C LEU A 4 10.68 9.96 2.43
N ASP A 5 11.52 10.17 1.42
CA ASP A 5 11.84 11.49 0.87
C ASP A 5 11.75 11.45 -0.66
N LEU A 6 10.89 12.28 -1.20
CA LEU A 6 10.79 12.59 -2.63
C LEU A 6 11.38 13.99 -2.84
N SER A 7 12.46 14.11 -3.60
CA SER A 7 13.17 15.36 -3.82
C SER A 7 13.02 15.80 -5.28
N ARG A 8 12.14 16.76 -5.52
CA ARG A 8 11.87 17.40 -6.83
C ARG A 8 11.73 16.38 -7.96
N ILE A 9 10.87 15.39 -7.77
CA ILE A 9 10.66 14.35 -8.76
C ILE A 9 9.80 14.85 -9.93
N ASP A 10 10.21 14.51 -11.14
CA ASP A 10 9.43 14.65 -12.37
C ASP A 10 9.07 13.28 -12.90
N LEU A 11 7.80 13.13 -13.34
CA LEU A 11 7.29 11.90 -13.95
C LEU A 11 6.76 12.22 -15.33
N ALA A 12 7.23 11.50 -16.34
CA ALA A 12 6.83 11.71 -17.73
C ALA A 12 6.62 10.40 -18.48
N PHE A 13 5.63 10.35 -19.37
CA PHE A 13 5.40 9.29 -20.34
C PHE A 13 5.67 9.87 -21.75
N GLY A 14 6.78 9.45 -22.35
CA GLY A 14 7.27 10.08 -23.57
C GLY A 14 7.52 11.57 -23.36
N SER A 15 6.88 12.43 -24.16
CA SER A 15 6.96 13.89 -24.03
C SER A 15 5.96 14.50 -23.03
N HIS A 16 5.04 13.69 -22.49
CA HIS A 16 3.98 14.18 -21.60
C HIS A 16 4.45 14.15 -20.13
N LEU A 17 4.63 15.35 -19.54
CA LEU A 17 4.98 15.50 -18.13
C LEU A 17 3.70 15.40 -17.28
N VAL A 18 3.62 14.37 -16.43
CA VAL A 18 2.46 14.09 -15.56
C VAL A 18 2.62 14.71 -14.18
N VAL A 19 3.81 14.66 -13.61
CA VAL A 19 4.13 15.26 -12.31
C VAL A 19 5.38 16.10 -12.45
N ARG A 20 5.36 17.32 -11.86
CA ARG A 20 6.45 18.29 -11.97
C ARG A 20 6.95 18.72 -10.61
N GLN A 21 8.25 18.55 -10.36
CA GLN A 21 9.00 19.01 -9.18
C GLN A 21 8.32 18.69 -7.83
N LEU A 22 7.68 17.52 -7.73
CA LEU A 22 7.04 17.08 -6.50
C LEU A 22 8.11 16.80 -5.44
N SER A 23 7.93 17.41 -4.26
CA SER A 23 8.72 17.10 -3.07
C SER A 23 7.78 16.74 -1.92
N LEU A 24 8.12 15.67 -1.20
CA LEU A 24 7.34 15.17 -0.08
C LEU A 24 8.27 14.47 0.90
N GLN A 25 8.04 14.70 2.19
CA GLN A 25 8.73 13.98 3.26
C GLN A 25 7.71 13.34 4.18
N LEU A 26 7.95 12.09 4.55
CA LEU A 26 7.12 11.34 5.48
C LEU A 26 7.98 10.72 6.58
N GLU A 27 7.60 10.96 7.81
CA GLU A 27 8.27 10.39 8.98
C GLU A 27 7.80 8.94 9.23
N LYS A 28 8.61 8.17 9.92
CA LYS A 28 8.28 6.80 10.30
C LYS A 28 7.04 6.74 11.19
N GLY A 29 6.15 5.77 10.95
CA GLY A 29 4.91 5.56 11.70
C GLY A 29 3.79 6.55 11.35
N ARG A 30 4.02 7.46 10.38
CA ARG A 30 3.00 8.38 9.88
C ARG A 30 2.26 7.82 8.67
N ILE A 31 1.03 8.27 8.50
CA ILE A 31 0.21 8.00 7.33
C ILE A 31 0.06 9.29 6.53
N GLY A 32 0.71 9.36 5.36
CA GLY A 32 0.56 10.47 4.43
C GLY A 32 -0.58 10.21 3.44
N CYS A 33 -1.12 11.29 2.84
CA CYS A 33 -2.12 11.20 1.79
C CYS A 33 -1.75 12.03 0.57
N LEU A 34 -1.88 11.45 -0.62
CA LEU A 34 -1.87 12.15 -1.90
C LEU A 34 -3.32 12.34 -2.36
N LEU A 35 -3.85 13.54 -2.13
CA LEU A 35 -5.22 13.91 -2.48
C LEU A 35 -5.23 14.73 -3.76
N GLY A 36 -6.21 14.50 -4.62
CA GLY A 36 -6.42 15.30 -5.84
C GLY A 36 -7.34 14.62 -6.85
N PRO A 37 -7.75 15.31 -7.93
CA PRO A 37 -8.64 14.77 -8.93
C PRO A 37 -8.06 13.55 -9.65
N SER A 38 -8.94 12.75 -10.27
CA SER A 38 -8.52 11.62 -11.09
C SER A 38 -7.63 12.10 -12.26
N GLY A 39 -6.59 11.32 -12.57
CA GLY A 39 -5.68 11.62 -13.66
C GLY A 39 -4.55 12.64 -13.35
N CYS A 40 -4.46 13.22 -12.15
CA CYS A 40 -3.40 14.16 -11.80
C CYS A 40 -2.03 13.51 -11.45
N GLY A 41 -1.89 12.20 -11.62
CA GLY A 41 -0.60 11.50 -11.45
C GLY A 41 -0.35 10.83 -10.11
N LYS A 42 -1.32 10.78 -9.18
CA LYS A 42 -1.17 10.16 -7.84
C LYS A 42 -0.73 8.70 -7.90
N THR A 43 -1.45 7.87 -8.64
CA THR A 43 -1.10 6.45 -8.87
C THR A 43 0.29 6.32 -9.52
N THR A 44 0.67 7.24 -10.41
CA THR A 44 1.99 7.25 -11.02
C THR A 44 3.08 7.52 -9.98
N VAL A 45 2.87 8.48 -9.08
CA VAL A 45 3.78 8.74 -7.94
C VAL A 45 3.91 7.47 -7.08
N LEU A 46 2.79 6.84 -6.74
CA LEU A 46 2.79 5.60 -5.96
C LEU A 46 3.60 4.50 -6.65
N ARG A 47 3.41 4.31 -7.96
CA ARG A 47 4.15 3.33 -8.78
C ARG A 47 5.65 3.62 -8.83
N CYS A 48 6.05 4.89 -8.88
CA CYS A 48 7.47 5.28 -8.81
C CYS A 48 8.08 4.94 -7.44
N ILE A 49 7.35 5.21 -6.34
CA ILE A 49 7.78 4.82 -4.99
C ILE A 49 7.91 3.30 -4.89
N ALA A 50 6.96 2.56 -5.45
CA ALA A 50 6.99 1.09 -5.47
C ALA A 50 8.09 0.50 -6.38
N GLY A 51 8.60 1.28 -7.35
CA GLY A 51 9.64 0.84 -8.28
C GLY A 51 9.11 0.23 -9.58
N PHE A 52 7.86 0.49 -9.92
CA PHE A 52 7.27 0.07 -11.21
C PHE A 52 7.49 1.08 -12.32
N GLU A 53 7.73 2.36 -11.98
CA GLU A 53 7.92 3.44 -12.96
C GLU A 53 9.23 4.19 -12.68
N ARG A 54 9.85 4.71 -13.74
CA ARG A 54 11.09 5.48 -13.67
C ARG A 54 10.82 6.97 -13.48
N LEU A 55 11.74 7.63 -12.76
CA LEU A 55 11.76 9.09 -12.67
C LEU A 55 12.32 9.70 -13.97
N ALA A 56 11.76 10.82 -14.41
CA ALA A 56 12.34 11.68 -15.42
C ALA A 56 13.41 12.61 -14.82
N ALA A 57 13.18 13.11 -13.58
CA ALA A 57 14.13 13.90 -12.80
C ALA A 57 13.90 13.68 -11.29
N GLY A 58 14.84 14.15 -10.48
CA GLY A 58 14.76 14.09 -9.03
C GLY A 58 15.21 12.74 -8.44
N GLU A 59 14.86 12.51 -7.18
CA GLU A 59 15.33 11.36 -6.41
C GLU A 59 14.28 10.91 -5.41
N ILE A 60 14.18 9.59 -5.18
CA ILE A 60 13.42 8.99 -4.08
C ILE A 60 14.37 8.27 -3.13
N ARG A 61 14.24 8.56 -1.84
CA ARG A 61 14.94 7.86 -0.74
C ARG A 61 13.94 7.16 0.18
N LEU A 62 14.33 5.98 0.65
CA LEU A 62 13.62 5.21 1.67
C LEU A 62 14.62 4.84 2.76
N ASP A 63 14.33 5.18 4.02
CA ASP A 63 15.26 5.03 5.16
C ASP A 63 16.66 5.63 4.90
N GLY A 64 16.73 6.74 4.16
CA GLY A 64 17.98 7.39 3.77
C GLY A 64 18.70 6.78 2.57
N GLU A 65 18.29 5.60 2.09
CA GLU A 65 18.85 4.93 0.91
C GLU A 65 18.18 5.44 -0.37
N VAL A 66 18.97 5.72 -1.41
CA VAL A 66 18.45 6.10 -2.73
C VAL A 66 17.86 4.88 -3.43
N VAL A 67 16.54 4.88 -3.63
CA VAL A 67 15.82 3.79 -4.31
C VAL A 67 15.44 4.10 -5.76
N SER A 68 15.41 5.39 -6.15
CA SER A 68 15.14 5.82 -7.53
C SER A 68 15.83 7.13 -7.87
N THR A 69 16.42 7.17 -9.05
CA THR A 69 16.86 8.36 -9.79
C THR A 69 16.59 8.12 -11.29
N PRO A 70 16.77 9.09 -12.20
CA PRO A 70 16.64 8.84 -13.64
C PRO A 70 17.57 7.74 -14.18
N ARG A 71 18.71 7.53 -13.51
CA ARG A 71 19.73 6.55 -13.95
C ARG A 71 19.75 5.26 -13.15
N HIS A 72 19.15 5.26 -11.97
CA HIS A 72 19.12 4.12 -11.05
C HIS A 72 17.70 3.86 -10.55
N MET A 73 17.26 2.61 -10.56
CA MET A 73 15.97 2.20 -10.00
C MET A 73 16.13 0.85 -9.32
N LEU A 74 16.00 0.84 -7.99
CA LEU A 74 15.93 -0.40 -7.23
C LEU A 74 14.61 -1.11 -7.59
N PRO A 75 14.64 -2.40 -7.96
CA PRO A 75 13.42 -3.11 -8.35
C PRO A 75 12.47 -3.32 -7.15
N PRO A 76 11.15 -3.48 -7.39
CA PRO A 76 10.11 -3.52 -6.33
C PRO A 76 10.39 -4.54 -5.23
N GLU A 77 10.82 -5.74 -5.58
CA GLU A 77 11.09 -6.84 -4.65
C GLU A 77 12.24 -6.56 -3.66
N ARG A 78 13.04 -5.52 -3.90
CA ARG A 78 14.15 -5.10 -3.03
C ARG A 78 13.81 -3.88 -2.17
N ARG A 79 12.64 -3.26 -2.36
CA ARG A 79 12.26 -2.02 -1.65
C ARG A 79 11.59 -2.27 -0.29
N ARG A 80 11.22 -3.49 0.03
CA ARG A 80 10.46 -3.82 1.25
C ARG A 80 9.18 -3.00 1.39
N ILE A 81 8.48 -2.78 0.29
CA ILE A 81 7.22 -2.02 0.22
C ILE A 81 6.07 -3.01 0.06
N GLY A 82 5.01 -2.83 0.85
CA GLY A 82 3.71 -3.47 0.65
C GLY A 82 2.82 -2.60 -0.21
N MET A 83 1.97 -3.19 -1.05
CA MET A 83 1.04 -2.44 -1.87
C MET A 83 -0.36 -3.06 -1.85
N VAL A 84 -1.38 -2.22 -1.66
CA VAL A 84 -2.79 -2.54 -1.83
C VAL A 84 -3.26 -1.82 -3.10
N PHE A 85 -3.73 -2.58 -4.07
CA PHE A 85 -4.23 -2.07 -5.36
C PHE A 85 -5.73 -1.74 -5.27
N GLN A 86 -6.21 -0.92 -6.17
CA GLN A 86 -7.60 -0.48 -6.26
C GLN A 86 -8.60 -1.65 -6.40
N ASP A 87 -8.23 -2.70 -7.14
CA ASP A 87 -9.01 -3.94 -7.35
C ASP A 87 -8.66 -5.04 -6.34
N TYR A 88 -7.93 -4.68 -5.26
CA TYR A 88 -7.38 -5.60 -4.23
C TYR A 88 -6.38 -6.63 -4.78
N ALA A 89 -6.40 -6.97 -6.05
CA ALA A 89 -5.52 -7.91 -6.76
C ALA A 89 -5.33 -9.24 -5.99
N LEU A 90 -6.39 -9.76 -5.36
CA LEU A 90 -6.35 -11.06 -4.68
C LEU A 90 -6.23 -12.18 -5.70
N PHE A 91 -5.48 -13.22 -5.35
CA PHE A 91 -5.39 -14.45 -6.15
C PHE A 91 -6.68 -15.26 -5.99
N PRO A 92 -7.55 -15.35 -7.02
CA PRO A 92 -8.89 -15.95 -6.86
C PRO A 92 -8.86 -17.45 -6.62
N HIS A 93 -7.78 -18.12 -7.00
CA HIS A 93 -7.55 -19.55 -6.85
C HIS A 93 -6.85 -19.93 -5.53
N LEU A 94 -6.46 -18.97 -4.72
CA LEU A 94 -5.86 -19.17 -3.40
C LEU A 94 -6.87 -18.87 -2.30
N SER A 95 -6.77 -19.60 -1.20
CA SER A 95 -7.52 -19.32 0.01
C SER A 95 -7.11 -17.95 0.60
N VAL A 96 -7.89 -17.42 1.54
CA VAL A 96 -7.55 -16.21 2.30
C VAL A 96 -6.21 -16.38 3.01
N ALA A 97 -5.98 -17.51 3.67
CA ALA A 97 -4.72 -17.78 4.35
C ALA A 97 -3.53 -17.84 3.36
N ASP A 98 -3.71 -18.46 2.19
CA ASP A 98 -2.67 -18.53 1.17
C ASP A 98 -2.43 -17.20 0.47
N ASN A 99 -3.46 -16.36 0.31
CA ASN A 99 -3.30 -14.98 -0.15
C ASN A 99 -2.41 -14.19 0.82
N ILE A 100 -2.72 -14.21 2.12
CA ILE A 100 -1.94 -13.50 3.15
C ILE A 100 -0.52 -14.06 3.21
N GLY A 101 -0.37 -15.38 3.23
CA GLY A 101 0.91 -16.08 3.32
C GLY A 101 1.74 -16.06 2.03
N PHE A 102 1.25 -15.46 0.94
CA PHE A 102 1.92 -15.52 -0.37
C PHE A 102 3.33 -14.94 -0.36
N GLY A 103 3.54 -13.81 0.32
CA GLY A 103 4.84 -13.17 0.46
C GLY A 103 5.81 -13.90 1.42
N LEU A 104 5.31 -14.89 2.20
CA LEU A 104 6.06 -15.60 3.24
C LEU A 104 6.53 -17.00 2.80
N ARG A 105 6.61 -17.26 1.49
CA ARG A 105 6.93 -18.60 0.94
C ARG A 105 8.34 -19.10 1.28
N ARG A 106 9.24 -18.20 1.70
CA ARG A 106 10.60 -18.56 2.11
C ARG A 106 10.71 -18.93 3.59
N ASP A 107 9.67 -18.64 4.37
CA ASP A 107 9.61 -18.94 5.80
C ASP A 107 9.17 -20.39 6.02
N SER A 108 9.48 -20.95 7.19
CA SER A 108 8.96 -22.26 7.59
C SER A 108 7.44 -22.21 7.69
N ALA A 109 6.77 -23.34 7.47
CA ALA A 109 5.31 -23.44 7.55
C ALA A 109 4.78 -22.96 8.92
N ALA A 110 5.49 -23.26 10.01
CA ALA A 110 5.10 -22.82 11.35
C ALA A 110 5.13 -21.28 11.48
N VAL A 111 6.21 -20.62 11.03
CA VAL A 111 6.36 -19.16 11.06
C VAL A 111 5.30 -18.51 10.17
N ARG A 112 5.13 -19.01 8.94
CA ARG A 112 4.12 -18.51 8.01
C ARG A 112 2.71 -18.60 8.59
N ASN A 113 2.32 -19.75 9.12
CA ASN A 113 0.97 -19.96 9.66
C ASN A 113 0.72 -19.08 10.89
N ALA A 114 1.67 -18.99 11.83
CA ALA A 114 1.55 -18.09 12.97
C ALA A 114 1.37 -16.63 12.55
N ARG A 115 2.11 -16.17 11.53
CA ARG A 115 1.97 -14.80 10.99
C ARG A 115 0.63 -14.59 10.29
N VAL A 116 0.12 -15.59 9.56
CA VAL A 116 -1.19 -15.54 8.92
C VAL A 116 -2.30 -15.44 9.96
N ASP A 117 -2.25 -16.24 11.03
CA ASP A 117 -3.24 -16.23 12.11
C ASP A 117 -3.23 -14.88 12.86
N GLU A 118 -2.05 -14.33 13.15
CA GLU A 118 -1.88 -12.99 13.73
C GLU A 118 -2.56 -11.92 12.87
N LEU A 119 -2.31 -11.95 11.56
CA LEU A 119 -2.88 -10.96 10.64
C LEU A 119 -4.38 -11.13 10.44
N LEU A 120 -4.88 -12.37 10.38
CA LEU A 120 -6.33 -12.64 10.36
C LEU A 120 -7.03 -12.08 11.59
N ALA A 121 -6.41 -12.20 12.77
CA ALA A 121 -6.93 -11.59 14.00
C ALA A 121 -6.88 -10.06 13.93
N LEU A 122 -5.75 -9.49 13.47
CA LEU A 122 -5.56 -8.03 13.34
C LEU A 122 -6.62 -7.39 12.44
N VAL A 123 -6.97 -8.04 11.31
CA VAL A 123 -7.95 -7.50 10.37
C VAL A 123 -9.39 -7.95 10.66
N GLY A 124 -9.65 -8.59 11.82
CA GLY A 124 -10.98 -9.03 12.24
C GLY A 124 -11.58 -10.16 11.39
N LEU A 125 -10.74 -11.03 10.82
CA LEU A 125 -11.12 -12.18 9.99
C LEU A 125 -10.67 -13.52 10.58
N ALA A 126 -10.50 -13.60 11.91
CA ALA A 126 -10.14 -14.85 12.59
C ALA A 126 -11.10 -16.00 12.19
N GLY A 127 -10.53 -17.18 11.92
CA GLY A 127 -11.29 -18.37 11.50
C GLY A 127 -11.71 -18.37 10.02
N GLN A 128 -11.48 -17.31 9.23
CA GLN A 128 -11.89 -17.23 7.83
C GLN A 128 -10.80 -17.64 6.83
N GLY A 129 -9.66 -18.13 7.30
CA GLY A 129 -8.50 -18.45 6.47
C GLY A 129 -8.73 -19.46 5.34
N ARG A 130 -9.74 -20.34 5.49
CA ARG A 130 -10.08 -21.39 4.49
C ARG A 130 -10.98 -20.88 3.35
N LYS A 131 -11.61 -19.71 3.50
CA LYS A 131 -12.46 -19.13 2.45
C LYS A 131 -11.63 -18.68 1.25
N TYR A 132 -12.31 -18.51 0.12
CA TYR A 132 -11.77 -17.95 -1.10
C TYR A 132 -12.28 -16.51 -1.31
N PRO A 133 -11.58 -15.67 -2.11
CA PRO A 133 -12.00 -14.29 -2.35
C PRO A 133 -13.44 -14.13 -2.82
N HIS A 134 -13.95 -15.02 -3.66
CA HIS A 134 -15.34 -14.99 -4.15
C HIS A 134 -16.40 -15.27 -3.08
N GLU A 135 -16.03 -15.80 -1.93
CA GLU A 135 -16.92 -16.05 -0.78
C GLU A 135 -16.93 -14.88 0.22
N MET A 136 -16.26 -13.77 -0.10
CA MET A 136 -16.06 -12.63 0.79
C MET A 136 -16.69 -11.35 0.23
N SER A 137 -17.21 -10.50 1.14
CA SER A 137 -17.65 -9.15 0.76
C SER A 137 -16.47 -8.27 0.33
N GLY A 138 -16.72 -7.18 -0.41
CA GLY A 138 -15.69 -6.24 -0.84
C GLY A 138 -14.83 -5.71 0.31
N GLY A 139 -15.45 -5.33 1.43
CA GLY A 139 -14.72 -4.88 2.62
C GLY A 139 -13.87 -5.99 3.26
N GLN A 140 -14.31 -7.25 3.23
CA GLN A 140 -13.51 -8.37 3.69
C GLN A 140 -12.33 -8.63 2.73
N GLN A 141 -12.54 -8.56 1.42
CA GLN A 141 -11.47 -8.69 0.43
C GLN A 141 -10.41 -7.60 0.60
N GLN A 142 -10.81 -6.36 0.87
CA GLN A 142 -9.91 -5.26 1.17
C GLN A 142 -9.04 -5.57 2.41
N ARG A 143 -9.64 -6.04 3.50
CA ARG A 143 -8.89 -6.43 4.70
C ARG A 143 -7.91 -7.59 4.45
N VAL A 144 -8.26 -8.53 3.59
CA VAL A 144 -7.34 -9.60 3.15
C VAL A 144 -6.17 -9.02 2.35
N ALA A 145 -6.43 -8.08 1.43
CA ALA A 145 -5.38 -7.41 0.66
C ALA A 145 -4.43 -6.62 1.56
N LEU A 146 -4.98 -5.92 2.56
CA LEU A 146 -4.20 -5.20 3.57
C LEU A 146 -3.33 -6.16 4.39
N ALA A 147 -3.90 -7.26 4.90
CA ALA A 147 -3.17 -8.30 5.63
C ALA A 147 -2.05 -8.90 4.79
N ARG A 148 -2.32 -9.21 3.51
CA ARG A 148 -1.31 -9.71 2.56
C ARG A 148 -0.15 -8.73 2.38
N ALA A 149 -0.46 -7.44 2.24
CA ALA A 149 0.56 -6.40 2.08
C ALA A 149 1.41 -6.21 3.35
N LEU A 150 0.82 -6.41 4.54
CA LEU A 150 1.48 -6.31 5.85
C LEU A 150 2.27 -7.58 6.23
N ALA A 151 1.99 -8.73 5.59
CA ALA A 151 2.56 -10.01 5.97
C ALA A 151 4.11 -10.02 5.98
N PRO A 152 4.80 -9.47 4.96
CA PRO A 152 6.27 -9.45 4.95
C PRO A 152 6.88 -8.39 5.88
N LYS A 153 6.10 -7.71 6.72
CA LYS A 153 6.54 -6.59 7.56
C LYS A 153 7.22 -5.49 6.72
N PRO A 154 6.49 -4.85 5.80
CA PRO A 154 7.07 -3.83 4.94
C PRO A 154 7.51 -2.61 5.74
N SER A 155 8.51 -1.88 5.26
CA SER A 155 8.91 -0.60 5.84
C SER A 155 7.93 0.52 5.46
N LEU A 156 7.28 0.41 4.29
CA LEU A 156 6.29 1.36 3.79
C LEU A 156 5.12 0.60 3.15
N LEU A 157 3.90 1.04 3.44
CA LEU A 157 2.67 0.54 2.84
C LEU A 157 2.10 1.58 1.87
N LEU A 158 1.78 1.18 0.66
CA LEU A 158 1.15 2.02 -0.35
C LEU A 158 -0.28 1.54 -0.60
N LEU A 159 -1.25 2.46 -0.57
CA LEU A 159 -2.66 2.17 -0.80
C LEU A 159 -3.16 3.02 -1.99
N ASP A 160 -3.49 2.36 -3.10
CA ASP A 160 -3.95 3.01 -4.33
C ASP A 160 -5.47 2.94 -4.42
N GLU A 161 -6.16 4.04 -4.07
CA GLU A 161 -7.62 4.16 -4.03
C GLU A 161 -8.35 2.95 -3.40
N PRO A 162 -7.96 2.54 -2.17
CA PRO A 162 -8.38 1.25 -1.61
C PRO A 162 -9.88 1.14 -1.33
N PHE A 163 -10.62 2.25 -1.31
CA PHE A 163 -12.04 2.28 -0.97
C PHE A 163 -12.96 2.55 -2.17
N SER A 164 -12.41 2.73 -3.38
CA SER A 164 -13.15 3.17 -4.57
C SER A 164 -14.30 2.24 -4.99
N ASN A 165 -14.19 0.93 -4.68
CA ASN A 165 -15.16 -0.10 -5.04
C ASN A 165 -16.22 -0.36 -3.97
N LEU A 166 -16.33 0.52 -2.94
CA LEU A 166 -17.24 0.35 -1.82
C LEU A 166 -18.35 1.40 -1.85
N ASP A 167 -19.51 1.05 -1.28
CA ASP A 167 -20.56 2.02 -1.01
C ASP A 167 -20.13 3.04 0.06
N VAL A 168 -20.84 4.18 0.14
CA VAL A 168 -20.43 5.33 0.97
C VAL A 168 -20.36 4.97 2.45
N GLU A 169 -21.35 4.27 3.00
CA GLU A 169 -21.42 3.92 4.41
C GLU A 169 -20.30 2.95 4.81
N LEU A 170 -20.09 1.93 3.98
CA LEU A 170 -19.02 0.96 4.20
C LEU A 170 -17.63 1.61 4.07
N ARG A 171 -17.47 2.54 3.14
CA ARG A 171 -16.24 3.29 2.89
C ARG A 171 -15.81 4.11 4.12
N GLU A 172 -16.74 4.90 4.70
CA GLU A 172 -16.43 5.69 5.89
C GLU A 172 -15.96 4.81 7.05
N ARG A 173 -16.71 3.74 7.35
CA ARG A 173 -16.35 2.82 8.44
C ARG A 173 -14.98 2.16 8.19
N LEU A 174 -14.73 1.66 6.98
CA LEU A 174 -13.49 0.97 6.65
C LEU A 174 -12.27 1.90 6.62
N SER A 175 -12.44 3.18 6.30
CA SER A 175 -11.36 4.16 6.37
C SER A 175 -10.77 4.26 7.78
N TYR A 176 -11.61 4.37 8.80
CA TYR A 176 -11.15 4.36 10.19
C TYR A 176 -10.53 3.02 10.59
N GLU A 177 -11.13 1.90 10.21
CA GLU A 177 -10.62 0.57 10.52
C GLU A 177 -9.24 0.34 9.88
N VAL A 178 -9.04 0.76 8.63
CA VAL A 178 -7.75 0.67 7.92
C VAL A 178 -6.68 1.49 8.63
N ARG A 179 -7.02 2.72 9.07
CA ARG A 179 -6.11 3.52 9.90
C ARG A 179 -5.68 2.78 11.16
N GLU A 180 -6.63 2.24 11.93
CA GLU A 180 -6.35 1.50 13.16
C GLU A 180 -5.45 0.27 12.89
N ILE A 181 -5.71 -0.47 11.82
CA ILE A 181 -4.88 -1.63 11.43
C ILE A 181 -3.45 -1.20 11.10
N ILE A 182 -3.27 -0.12 10.33
CA ILE A 182 -1.94 0.40 9.96
C ILE A 182 -1.18 0.86 11.21
N LYS A 183 -1.86 1.58 12.12
CA LYS A 183 -1.26 2.04 13.37
C LYS A 183 -0.91 0.87 14.31
N ALA A 184 -1.80 -0.12 14.45
CA ALA A 184 -1.53 -1.32 15.24
C ALA A 184 -0.37 -2.17 14.67
N ALA A 185 -0.16 -2.12 13.34
CA ALA A 185 0.97 -2.76 12.67
C ALA A 185 2.28 -1.95 12.75
N ASP A 186 2.30 -0.77 13.38
CA ASP A 186 3.43 0.17 13.45
C ASP A 186 4.08 0.42 12.08
N THR A 187 3.24 0.62 11.05
CA THR A 187 3.68 0.72 9.66
C THR A 187 3.49 2.15 9.14
N THR A 188 4.50 2.68 8.44
CA THR A 188 4.39 3.94 7.69
C THR A 188 3.57 3.69 6.43
N ALA A 189 2.66 4.61 6.06
CA ALA A 189 1.82 4.40 4.89
C ALA A 189 1.63 5.67 4.04
N ILE A 190 1.34 5.47 2.74
CA ILE A 190 0.81 6.51 1.86
C ILE A 190 -0.50 6.02 1.26
N LEU A 191 -1.54 6.83 1.44
CA LEU A 191 -2.83 6.67 0.81
C LEU A 191 -2.93 7.57 -0.43
N VAL A 192 -3.41 7.02 -1.53
CA VAL A 192 -3.88 7.77 -2.71
C VAL A 192 -5.39 7.73 -2.73
N THR A 193 -6.02 8.88 -2.80
CA THR A 193 -7.47 9.01 -2.95
C THR A 193 -7.85 10.30 -3.67
N HIS A 194 -9.07 10.38 -4.17
CA HIS A 194 -9.71 11.59 -4.66
C HIS A 194 -10.81 12.08 -3.68
N ASP A 195 -11.06 11.34 -2.60
CA ASP A 195 -12.07 11.65 -1.59
C ASP A 195 -11.44 12.31 -0.36
N GLN A 196 -11.95 13.50 0.01
CA GLN A 196 -11.45 14.26 1.16
C GLN A 196 -11.81 13.58 2.49
N HIS A 197 -12.97 12.91 2.59
CA HIS A 197 -13.37 12.22 3.81
C HIS A 197 -12.45 11.04 4.12
N GLU A 198 -12.05 10.27 3.08
CA GLU A 198 -11.04 9.22 3.22
C GLU A 198 -9.70 9.78 3.70
N ALA A 199 -9.25 10.88 3.08
CA ALA A 199 -8.00 11.52 3.44
C ALA A 199 -7.98 11.96 4.90
N PHE A 200 -9.04 12.61 5.38
CA PHE A 200 -9.16 13.04 6.79
C PHE A 200 -9.35 11.89 7.78
N ALA A 201 -10.01 10.80 7.37
CA ALA A 201 -10.22 9.64 8.23
C ALA A 201 -8.92 8.83 8.44
N VAL A 202 -8.06 8.74 7.40
CA VAL A 202 -6.91 7.82 7.39
C VAL A 202 -5.59 8.54 7.69
N ALA A 203 -5.33 9.73 7.12
CA ALA A 203 -4.05 10.42 7.24
C ALA A 203 -3.83 11.08 8.61
N ASP A 204 -2.55 11.40 8.89
CA ASP A 204 -2.12 12.12 10.11
C ASP A 204 -2.14 13.65 9.96
#